data_0dac5481a361a4973a4e64052c9aaf09
#
_entry.id   0dac5481a361a4973a4e64052c9aaf09
#
_cell.length_a   1.000
_cell.length_b   1.000
_cell.length_c   1.000
_cell.angle_alpha   90.00
_cell.angle_beta   90.00
_cell.angle_gamma   90.00
#
_symmetry.space_group_name_H-M   'P 1'
#
loop_
_entity.id
_entity.type
_entity.pdbx_description
1 polymer ?
#
loop_
_entity_poly.entity_id
_entity_poly.type
_entity_poly.pdbx_seq_one_letter_code
_entity_poly.pdbx_strand_id
1 'polypeptide(L)'
;MFGKFEKRMSGTQMIALGFLLLIFIGTILLMLPVSSRNGEWTPFITALFTSTSATCVTGLVLVDTFTHWSIFGQLVLLVLIQIGGLGFITIGITVSLILRKKIGLKQRGLIKESLNTLEIGGVVRLVRRVIGGTFLFEMSGAFILTLRFLKDMDVLHAIYYGIFHSISAFCNAGFDLMGRYSPFSSITRFYNDPVVILTISALILIGGIGFFVWNDPVSYTHLRAHETKANL
;
A
#
# COMPACT_ATOMS: atom_id res chain seq x y z
N MET A 1 -15.87 -23.06 -16.13
CA MET A 1 -14.53 -23.13 -16.75
C MET A 1 -13.41 -22.69 -15.81
N PHE A 2 -13.59 -21.69 -14.95
CA PHE A 2 -12.62 -21.21 -13.95
C PHE A 2 -12.17 -22.24 -12.91
N GLY A 3 -13.04 -23.14 -12.43
CA GLY A 3 -12.72 -24.09 -11.35
C GLY A 3 -11.76 -25.24 -11.73
N LYS A 4 -11.53 -25.52 -13.02
CA LYS A 4 -10.55 -26.55 -13.49
C LYS A 4 -9.13 -25.99 -13.59
N PHE A 5 -8.97 -24.70 -13.87
CA PHE A 5 -7.65 -24.02 -13.92
C PHE A 5 -7.05 -23.87 -12.52
N GLU A 6 -7.88 -23.61 -11.52
CA GLU A 6 -7.47 -23.42 -10.13
C GLU A 6 -6.85 -24.66 -9.45
N LYS A 7 -7.15 -25.87 -9.96
CA LYS A 7 -6.59 -27.13 -9.43
C LYS A 7 -5.15 -27.43 -9.84
N ARG A 8 -4.57 -26.71 -10.82
CA ARG A 8 -3.24 -26.97 -11.39
C ARG A 8 -2.18 -25.90 -11.07
N MET A 9 -2.58 -24.75 -10.52
CA MET A 9 -1.63 -23.66 -10.26
C MET A 9 -1.04 -23.75 -8.87
N SER A 10 0.27 -23.50 -8.74
CA SER A 10 0.94 -23.28 -7.46
C SER A 10 0.49 -21.97 -6.83
N GLY A 11 0.70 -21.80 -5.51
CA GLY A 11 0.38 -20.56 -4.80
C GLY A 11 1.11 -19.37 -5.40
N THR A 12 2.40 -19.50 -5.68
CA THR A 12 3.23 -18.47 -6.31
C THR A 12 2.70 -18.02 -7.68
N GLN A 13 2.23 -18.99 -8.51
CA GLN A 13 1.61 -18.67 -9.80
C GLN A 13 0.30 -17.88 -9.63
N MET A 14 -0.49 -18.21 -8.60
CA MET A 14 -1.72 -17.46 -8.30
C MET A 14 -1.42 -16.03 -7.83
N ILE A 15 -0.36 -15.85 -7.05
CA ILE A 15 0.13 -14.53 -6.62
C ILE A 15 0.56 -13.70 -7.84
N ALA A 16 1.42 -14.26 -8.69
CA ALA A 16 1.89 -13.59 -9.90
C ALA A 16 0.76 -13.20 -10.84
N LEU A 17 -0.21 -14.11 -11.06
CA LEU A 17 -1.39 -13.83 -11.87
C LEU A 17 -2.26 -12.72 -11.28
N GLY A 18 -2.41 -12.69 -9.95
CA GLY A 18 -3.16 -11.65 -9.25
C GLY A 18 -2.55 -10.26 -9.44
N PHE A 19 -1.22 -10.15 -9.30
CA PHE A 19 -0.51 -8.89 -9.58
C PHE A 19 -0.61 -8.48 -11.05
N LEU A 20 -0.48 -9.43 -11.97
CA LEU A 20 -0.61 -9.17 -13.41
C LEU A 20 -2.02 -8.66 -13.77
N LEU A 21 -3.07 -9.26 -13.22
CA LEU A 21 -4.45 -8.80 -13.41
C LEU A 21 -4.66 -7.41 -12.81
N LEU A 22 -4.10 -7.15 -11.64
CA LEU A 22 -4.20 -5.84 -10.99
C LEU A 22 -3.53 -4.76 -11.83
N ILE A 23 -2.32 -5.01 -12.32
CA ILE A 23 -1.59 -4.11 -13.22
C ILE A 23 -2.41 -3.85 -14.50
N PHE A 24 -2.98 -4.90 -15.09
CA PHE A 24 -3.76 -4.77 -16.32
C PHE A 24 -5.04 -3.93 -16.11
N ILE A 25 -5.77 -4.18 -15.02
CA ILE A 25 -6.96 -3.38 -14.67
C ILE A 25 -6.55 -1.92 -14.40
N GLY A 26 -5.48 -1.69 -13.63
CA GLY A 26 -4.95 -0.36 -13.38
C GLY A 26 -4.54 0.36 -14.66
N THR A 27 -3.90 -0.36 -15.60
CA THR A 27 -3.54 0.18 -16.91
C THR A 27 -4.78 0.66 -17.68
N ILE A 28 -5.82 -0.17 -17.75
CA ILE A 28 -7.06 0.20 -18.45
C ILE A 28 -7.68 1.46 -17.81
N LEU A 29 -7.77 1.50 -16.48
CA LEU A 29 -8.33 2.65 -15.77
C LEU A 29 -7.51 3.92 -16.00
N LEU A 30 -6.18 3.82 -15.98
CA LEU A 30 -5.28 4.96 -16.19
C LEU A 30 -5.24 5.43 -17.65
N MET A 31 -5.58 4.58 -18.63
CA MET A 31 -5.71 4.98 -20.03
C MET A 31 -6.91 5.89 -20.27
N LEU A 32 -7.95 5.79 -19.45
CA LEU A 32 -9.21 6.51 -19.69
C LEU A 32 -9.01 8.03 -19.64
N PRO A 33 -9.70 8.82 -20.48
CA PRO A 33 -9.63 10.28 -20.47
C PRO A 33 -9.97 10.90 -19.11
N VAL A 34 -10.87 10.27 -18.36
CA VAL A 34 -11.24 10.70 -17.00
C VAL A 34 -10.06 10.65 -16.02
N SER A 35 -9.07 9.81 -16.28
CA SER A 35 -7.85 9.68 -15.46
C SER A 35 -6.81 10.74 -15.76
N SER A 36 -6.86 11.35 -16.94
CA SER A 36 -5.97 12.44 -17.36
C SER A 36 -6.56 13.79 -16.96
N ARG A 37 -5.72 14.72 -16.54
CA ARG A 37 -6.14 16.10 -16.22
C ARG A 37 -6.59 16.87 -17.44
N ASN A 38 -6.01 16.58 -18.61
CA ASN A 38 -6.35 17.21 -19.87
C ASN A 38 -7.58 16.58 -20.54
N GLY A 39 -8.13 15.49 -20.00
CA GLY A 39 -9.24 14.75 -20.60
C GLY A 39 -8.88 13.96 -21.84
N GLU A 40 -7.60 13.71 -22.09
CA GLU A 40 -7.09 12.95 -23.22
C GLU A 40 -6.76 11.51 -22.83
N TRP A 41 -6.78 10.61 -23.82
CA TRP A 41 -6.34 9.23 -23.61
C TRP A 41 -4.84 9.19 -23.29
N THR A 42 -4.49 8.57 -22.17
CA THR A 42 -3.09 8.34 -21.84
C THR A 42 -2.54 7.19 -22.69
N PRO A 43 -1.33 7.33 -23.31
CA PRO A 43 -0.71 6.26 -24.06
C PRO A 43 -0.56 4.96 -23.25
N PHE A 44 -0.80 3.81 -23.90
CA PHE A 44 -0.76 2.50 -23.24
C PHE A 44 0.53 2.26 -22.44
N ILE A 45 1.69 2.59 -23.01
CA ILE A 45 2.98 2.38 -22.34
C ILE A 45 3.10 3.24 -21.08
N THR A 46 2.66 4.49 -21.11
CA THR A 46 2.67 5.38 -19.94
C THR A 46 1.74 4.86 -18.83
N ALA A 47 0.54 4.44 -19.21
CA ALA A 47 -0.44 3.88 -18.27
C ALA A 47 0.04 2.53 -17.69
N LEU A 48 0.61 1.65 -18.52
CA LEU A 48 1.16 0.35 -18.10
C LEU A 48 2.35 0.54 -17.15
N PHE A 49 3.28 1.40 -17.52
CA PHE A 49 4.44 1.70 -16.68
C PHE A 49 4.01 2.25 -15.31
N THR A 50 3.12 3.24 -15.30
CA THR A 50 2.65 3.88 -14.07
C THR A 50 1.85 2.91 -13.20
N SER A 51 0.96 2.10 -13.80
CA SER A 51 0.21 1.05 -13.10
C SER A 51 1.15 0.00 -12.50
N THR A 52 2.17 -0.43 -13.24
CA THR A 52 3.19 -1.38 -12.76
C THR A 52 3.98 -0.77 -11.60
N SER A 53 4.45 0.47 -11.77
CA SER A 53 5.20 1.20 -10.75
C SER A 53 4.40 1.37 -9.47
N ALA A 54 3.13 1.75 -9.55
CA ALA A 54 2.24 1.90 -8.40
C ALA A 54 1.97 0.55 -7.71
N THR A 55 1.67 -0.49 -8.48
CA THR A 55 1.35 -1.84 -7.94
C THR A 55 2.58 -2.53 -7.35
N CYS A 56 3.77 -2.38 -7.98
CA CYS A 56 5.02 -2.94 -7.47
C CYS A 56 5.74 -2.00 -6.49
N VAL A 57 5.13 -0.86 -6.16
CA VAL A 57 5.66 0.13 -5.20
C VAL A 57 7.09 0.56 -5.52
N THR A 58 7.39 0.83 -6.79
CA THR A 58 8.74 1.20 -7.25
C THR A 58 9.01 2.71 -7.24
N GLY A 59 7.97 3.55 -7.37
CA GLY A 59 8.08 5.00 -7.33
C GLY A 59 8.64 5.65 -8.60
N LEU A 60 8.81 4.88 -9.66
CA LEU A 60 9.26 5.42 -10.93
C LEU A 60 8.09 6.05 -11.71
N VAL A 61 8.27 7.22 -12.27
CA VAL A 61 7.23 7.96 -12.99
C VAL A 61 7.73 8.40 -14.38
N LEU A 62 6.89 8.22 -15.40
CA LEU A 62 7.12 8.76 -16.74
C LEU A 62 6.51 10.17 -16.92
N VAL A 63 5.46 10.43 -16.15
CA VAL A 63 4.74 11.70 -16.12
C VAL A 63 4.57 12.13 -14.68
N ASP A 64 4.57 13.43 -14.43
CA ASP A 64 4.37 13.96 -13.08
C ASP A 64 2.97 13.63 -12.56
N THR A 65 2.90 13.12 -11.33
CA THR A 65 1.65 12.59 -10.75
C THR A 65 0.58 13.67 -10.58
N PHE A 66 0.96 14.89 -10.24
CA PHE A 66 0.00 15.96 -10.03
C PHE A 66 -0.42 16.61 -11.35
N THR A 67 0.51 16.87 -12.26
CA THR A 67 0.22 17.64 -13.49
C THR A 67 -0.50 16.79 -14.53
N HIS A 68 -0.22 15.50 -14.62
CA HIS A 68 -0.82 14.61 -15.63
C HIS A 68 -2.12 13.96 -15.16
N TRP A 69 -2.17 13.41 -13.93
CA TRP A 69 -3.32 12.63 -13.46
C TRP A 69 -4.39 13.54 -12.85
N SER A 70 -5.64 13.32 -13.25
CA SER A 70 -6.82 13.90 -12.59
C SER A 70 -6.95 13.33 -11.16
N ILE A 71 -7.88 13.88 -10.37
CA ILE A 71 -8.20 13.32 -9.04
C ILE A 71 -8.58 11.84 -9.14
N PHE A 72 -9.35 11.47 -10.18
CA PHE A 72 -9.70 10.07 -10.41
C PHE A 72 -8.46 9.20 -10.69
N GLY A 73 -7.56 9.64 -11.58
CA GLY A 73 -6.31 8.95 -11.86
C GLY A 73 -5.42 8.81 -10.61
N GLN A 74 -5.31 9.85 -9.80
CA GLN A 74 -4.58 9.84 -8.53
C GLN A 74 -5.20 8.88 -7.51
N LEU A 75 -6.53 8.78 -7.44
CA LEU A 75 -7.20 7.79 -6.58
C LEU A 75 -6.98 6.36 -7.07
N VAL A 76 -6.99 6.13 -8.39
CA VAL A 76 -6.61 4.82 -8.96
C VAL A 76 -5.19 4.45 -8.55
N LEU A 77 -4.23 5.39 -8.66
CA LEU A 77 -2.85 5.17 -8.21
C LEU A 77 -2.79 4.84 -6.73
N LEU A 78 -3.51 5.59 -5.89
CA LEU A 78 -3.53 5.36 -4.45
C LEU A 78 -4.05 3.96 -4.09
N VAL A 79 -5.10 3.49 -4.77
CA VAL A 79 -5.64 2.13 -4.59
C VAL A 79 -4.63 1.07 -5.05
N LEU A 80 -3.96 1.28 -6.20
CA LEU A 80 -2.93 0.36 -6.67
C LEU A 80 -1.74 0.28 -5.70
N ILE A 81 -1.28 1.42 -5.18
CA ILE A 81 -0.24 1.51 -4.16
C ILE A 81 -0.65 0.74 -2.89
N GLN A 82 -1.86 0.97 -2.40
CA GLN A 82 -2.36 0.32 -1.19
C GLN A 82 -2.47 -1.21 -1.36
N ILE A 83 -3.02 -1.66 -2.49
CA ILE A 83 -3.12 -3.11 -2.78
C ILE A 83 -1.74 -3.72 -2.97
N GLY A 84 -0.83 -3.02 -3.66
CA GLY A 84 0.55 -3.45 -3.89
C GLY A 84 1.33 -3.56 -2.59
N GLY A 85 1.34 -2.51 -1.76
CA GLY A 85 2.09 -2.43 -0.51
C GLY A 85 1.61 -3.41 0.55
N LEU A 86 0.30 -3.64 0.66
CA LEU A 86 -0.26 -4.66 1.57
C LEU A 86 -0.22 -6.08 1.00
N GLY A 87 -0.02 -6.22 -0.31
CA GLY A 87 -0.16 -7.47 -1.05
C GLY A 87 -1.63 -7.81 -1.34
N PHE A 88 -1.91 -8.15 -2.60
CA PHE A 88 -3.30 -8.36 -3.06
C PHE A 88 -4.02 -9.50 -2.32
N ILE A 89 -3.30 -10.50 -1.81
CA ILE A 89 -3.90 -11.58 -1.02
C ILE A 89 -4.41 -11.05 0.32
N THR A 90 -3.67 -10.18 0.99
CA THR A 90 -4.09 -9.55 2.23
C THR A 90 -5.40 -8.77 2.03
N ILE A 91 -5.49 -8.02 0.94
CA ILE A 91 -6.71 -7.30 0.56
C ILE A 91 -7.86 -8.28 0.23
N GLY A 92 -7.59 -9.32 -0.55
CA GLY A 92 -8.59 -10.34 -0.89
C GLY A 92 -9.20 -11.01 0.34
N ILE A 93 -8.38 -11.26 1.36
CA ILE A 93 -8.86 -11.82 2.64
C ILE A 93 -9.67 -10.78 3.40
N THR A 94 -9.21 -9.54 3.41
CA THR A 94 -9.95 -8.44 4.07
C THR A 94 -11.35 -8.31 3.49
N VAL A 95 -11.47 -8.29 2.17
CA VAL A 95 -12.77 -8.30 1.49
C VAL A 95 -13.60 -9.53 1.87
N SER A 96 -12.97 -10.72 1.92
CA SER A 96 -13.65 -11.95 2.34
C SER A 96 -14.14 -11.90 3.79
N LEU A 97 -13.36 -11.28 4.70
CA LEU A 97 -13.74 -11.07 6.09
C LEU A 97 -14.88 -10.05 6.23
N ILE A 98 -14.84 -8.95 5.50
CA ILE A 98 -15.91 -7.93 5.46
C ILE A 98 -17.22 -8.57 4.97
N LEU A 99 -17.14 -9.40 3.92
CA LEU A 99 -18.28 -10.13 3.37
C LEU A 99 -18.71 -11.34 4.22
N ARG A 100 -18.08 -11.53 5.39
CA ARG A 100 -18.33 -12.67 6.31
C ARG A 100 -18.25 -14.05 5.65
N LYS A 101 -17.48 -14.20 4.57
CA LYS A 101 -17.25 -15.49 3.91
C LYS A 101 -16.29 -16.34 4.74
N LYS A 102 -16.57 -17.66 4.82
CA LYS A 102 -15.66 -18.61 5.49
C LYS A 102 -14.39 -18.77 4.67
N ILE A 103 -13.24 -18.52 5.28
CA ILE A 103 -11.92 -18.68 4.66
C ILE A 103 -11.53 -20.15 4.75
N GLY A 104 -11.53 -20.85 3.61
CA GLY A 104 -11.17 -22.26 3.51
C GLY A 104 -9.67 -22.53 3.69
N LEU A 105 -9.31 -23.80 3.89
CA LEU A 105 -7.92 -24.23 4.09
C LEU A 105 -7.01 -23.85 2.92
N LYS A 106 -7.49 -23.91 1.68
CA LYS A 106 -6.74 -23.51 0.49
C LYS A 106 -6.38 -22.02 0.50
N GLN A 107 -7.34 -21.18 0.87
CA GLN A 107 -7.11 -19.73 1.00
C GLN A 107 -6.11 -19.43 2.11
N ARG A 108 -6.18 -20.14 3.24
CA ARG A 108 -5.20 -20.01 4.34
C ARG A 108 -3.80 -20.42 3.91
N GLY A 109 -3.67 -21.45 3.05
CA GLY A 109 -2.39 -21.84 2.46
C GLY A 109 -1.77 -20.74 1.59
N LEU A 110 -2.56 -20.07 0.74
CA LEU A 110 -2.12 -18.95 -0.08
C LEU A 110 -1.67 -17.75 0.76
N ILE A 111 -2.36 -17.50 1.87
CA ILE A 111 -1.97 -16.45 2.82
C ILE A 111 -0.63 -16.76 3.46
N LYS A 112 -0.44 -18.00 3.91
CA LYS A 112 0.82 -18.49 4.47
C LYS A 112 1.97 -18.21 3.49
N GLU A 113 1.79 -18.55 2.23
CA GLU A 113 2.79 -18.35 1.16
C GLU A 113 3.04 -16.86 0.87
N SER A 114 1.97 -16.04 0.78
CA SER A 114 2.07 -14.61 0.52
C SER A 114 2.72 -13.82 1.65
N LEU A 115 2.42 -14.18 2.90
CA LEU A 115 2.97 -13.51 4.09
C LEU A 115 4.22 -14.23 4.62
N ASN A 116 4.70 -15.29 3.95
CA ASN A 116 5.86 -16.08 4.36
C ASN A 116 5.79 -16.55 5.83
N THR A 117 4.61 -16.97 6.32
CA THR A 117 4.40 -17.42 7.69
C THR A 117 4.58 -18.93 7.82
N LEU A 118 5.09 -19.40 8.97
CA LEU A 118 5.29 -20.84 9.22
C LEU A 118 3.99 -21.57 9.58
N GLU A 119 2.98 -20.88 10.12
CA GLU A 119 1.76 -21.50 10.64
C GLU A 119 0.50 -21.11 9.85
N ILE A 120 -0.37 -22.09 9.61
CA ILE A 120 -1.71 -21.89 9.01
C ILE A 120 -2.72 -21.37 10.06
N GLY A 121 -2.46 -21.70 11.34
CA GLY A 121 -3.27 -21.24 12.48
C GLY A 121 -2.99 -19.76 12.79
N GLY A 122 -4.05 -18.96 12.94
CA GLY A 122 -3.88 -17.53 13.31
C GLY A 122 -3.70 -16.55 12.16
N VAL A 123 -3.53 -17.03 10.92
CA VAL A 123 -3.32 -16.16 9.73
C VAL A 123 -4.38 -15.07 9.56
N VAL A 124 -5.66 -15.39 9.82
CA VAL A 124 -6.75 -14.41 9.77
C VAL A 124 -6.58 -13.31 10.84
N ARG A 125 -6.08 -13.70 12.02
CA ARG A 125 -5.79 -12.75 13.10
C ARG A 125 -4.62 -11.85 12.74
N LEU A 126 -3.58 -12.42 12.11
CA LEU A 126 -2.44 -11.68 11.60
C LEU A 126 -2.88 -10.64 10.56
N VAL A 127 -3.66 -11.04 9.54
CA VAL A 127 -4.17 -10.13 8.51
C VAL A 127 -4.95 -8.97 9.14
N ARG A 128 -5.83 -9.25 10.13
CA ARG A 128 -6.58 -8.20 10.82
C ARG A 128 -5.66 -7.22 11.57
N ARG A 129 -4.60 -7.72 12.20
CA ARG A 129 -3.60 -6.87 12.87
C ARG A 129 -2.80 -6.04 11.88
N VAL A 130 -2.38 -6.64 10.75
CA VAL A 130 -1.69 -5.93 9.66
C VAL A 130 -2.52 -4.76 9.18
N ILE A 131 -3.79 -5.00 8.84
CA ILE A 131 -4.67 -3.94 8.32
C ILE A 131 -4.93 -2.86 9.38
N GLY A 132 -5.23 -3.28 10.62
CA GLY A 132 -5.45 -2.32 11.72
C GLY A 132 -4.23 -1.47 12.01
N GLY A 133 -3.03 -2.09 12.01
CA GLY A 133 -1.76 -1.39 12.18
C GLY A 133 -1.44 -0.43 11.03
N THR A 134 -1.61 -0.89 9.78
CA THR A 134 -1.44 -0.05 8.60
C THR A 134 -2.35 1.18 8.67
N PHE A 135 -3.65 0.96 8.88
CA PHE A 135 -4.60 2.08 8.99
C PHE A 135 -4.23 3.04 10.11
N LEU A 136 -3.80 2.54 11.27
CA LEU A 136 -3.38 3.38 12.40
C LEU A 136 -2.19 4.27 12.03
N PHE A 137 -1.13 3.70 11.43
CA PHE A 137 0.06 4.46 11.06
C PHE A 137 -0.21 5.42 9.91
N GLU A 138 -0.93 5.00 8.88
CA GLU A 138 -1.30 5.85 7.76
C GLU A 138 -2.17 7.03 8.20
N MET A 139 -3.17 6.80 9.05
CA MET A 139 -4.01 7.89 9.56
C MET A 139 -3.25 8.84 10.49
N SER A 140 -2.34 8.32 11.31
CA SER A 140 -1.50 9.16 12.17
C SER A 140 -0.57 10.05 11.34
N GLY A 141 0.09 9.47 10.32
CA GLY A 141 0.94 10.22 9.39
C GLY A 141 0.14 11.23 8.57
N ALA A 142 -1.03 10.83 8.07
CA ALA A 142 -1.93 11.72 7.34
C ALA A 142 -2.37 12.92 8.19
N PHE A 143 -2.70 12.68 9.45
CA PHE A 143 -3.07 13.74 10.39
C PHE A 143 -1.93 14.74 10.62
N ILE A 144 -0.71 14.26 10.90
CA ILE A 144 0.46 15.13 11.13
C ILE A 144 0.79 15.93 9.86
N LEU A 145 0.82 15.26 8.69
CA LEU A 145 1.09 15.93 7.41
C LEU A 145 0.00 16.95 7.06
N THR A 146 -1.27 16.61 7.31
CA THR A 146 -2.39 17.55 7.09
C THR A 146 -2.22 18.82 7.92
N LEU A 147 -1.93 18.70 9.22
CA LEU A 147 -1.72 19.86 10.10
C LEU A 147 -0.56 20.74 9.60
N ARG A 148 0.49 20.11 9.05
CA ARG A 148 1.62 20.85 8.49
C ARG A 148 1.25 21.54 7.16
N PHE A 149 0.55 20.84 6.27
CA PHE A 149 0.17 21.37 4.96
C PHE A 149 -0.90 22.47 5.02
N LEU A 150 -1.70 22.53 6.08
CA LEU A 150 -2.63 23.62 6.33
C LEU A 150 -1.97 25.02 6.34
N LYS A 151 -0.65 25.09 6.56
CA LYS A 151 0.10 26.34 6.48
C LYS A 151 0.33 26.83 5.04
N ASP A 152 0.27 25.92 4.07
CA ASP A 152 0.63 26.17 2.68
C ASP A 152 -0.56 26.05 1.72
N MET A 153 -1.67 25.44 2.16
CA MET A 153 -2.84 25.17 1.30
C MET A 153 -4.14 25.12 2.10
N ASP A 154 -5.28 25.19 1.41
CA ASP A 154 -6.62 25.09 1.99
C ASP A 154 -6.89 23.70 2.60
N VAL A 155 -7.90 23.63 3.46
CA VAL A 155 -8.21 22.45 4.28
C VAL A 155 -8.40 21.17 3.45
N LEU A 156 -9.18 21.25 2.36
CA LEU A 156 -9.48 20.07 1.53
C LEU A 156 -8.22 19.51 0.85
N HIS A 157 -7.41 20.40 0.28
CA HIS A 157 -6.13 20.00 -0.32
C HIS A 157 -5.15 19.48 0.74
N ALA A 158 -5.05 20.13 1.91
CA ALA A 158 -4.17 19.67 2.97
C ALA A 158 -4.51 18.25 3.44
N ILE A 159 -5.80 17.93 3.62
CA ILE A 159 -6.26 16.58 3.98
C ILE A 159 -5.91 15.58 2.88
N TYR A 160 -6.24 15.92 1.63
CA TYR A 160 -5.98 15.03 0.50
C TYR A 160 -4.49 14.72 0.32
N TYR A 161 -3.65 15.77 0.40
CA TYR A 161 -2.18 15.60 0.31
C TYR A 161 -1.63 14.84 1.51
N GLY A 162 -2.13 15.11 2.72
CA GLY A 162 -1.75 14.37 3.92
C GLY A 162 -2.01 12.87 3.78
N ILE A 163 -3.21 12.49 3.33
CA ILE A 163 -3.59 11.10 3.10
C ILE A 163 -2.73 10.48 1.99
N PHE A 164 -2.62 11.14 0.84
CA PHE A 164 -1.87 10.61 -0.30
C PHE A 164 -0.41 10.33 0.04
N HIS A 165 0.28 11.31 0.64
CA HIS A 165 1.69 11.17 0.98
C HIS A 165 1.91 10.17 2.13
N SER A 166 0.99 10.10 3.08
CA SER A 166 1.07 9.12 4.17
C SER A 166 0.99 7.69 3.64
N ILE A 167 0.01 7.38 2.79
CA ILE A 167 -0.14 6.07 2.17
C ILE A 167 1.07 5.75 1.28
N SER A 168 1.48 6.69 0.43
CA SER A 168 2.63 6.52 -0.45
C SER A 168 3.91 6.26 0.32
N ALA A 169 4.16 6.98 1.43
CA ALA A 169 5.32 6.80 2.28
C ALA A 169 5.28 5.48 3.04
N PHE A 170 4.16 5.14 3.67
CA PHE A 170 4.01 3.89 4.42
C PHE A 170 4.18 2.65 3.53
N CYS A 171 3.59 2.67 2.33
CA CYS A 171 3.77 1.60 1.34
C CYS A 171 5.15 1.62 0.67
N ASN A 172 6.02 2.60 0.95
CA ASN A 172 7.31 2.80 0.27
C ASN A 172 7.16 3.03 -1.25
N ALA A 173 6.06 3.64 -1.69
CA ALA A 173 5.72 3.77 -3.10
C ALA A 173 6.40 4.94 -3.81
N GLY A 174 6.76 6.01 -3.09
CA GLY A 174 7.49 7.15 -3.65
C GLY A 174 6.71 8.08 -4.58
N PHE A 175 5.40 7.86 -4.75
CA PHE A 175 4.53 8.79 -5.51
C PHE A 175 4.19 10.00 -4.65
N ASP A 176 4.16 11.18 -5.26
CA ASP A 176 3.86 12.45 -4.60
C ASP A 176 2.95 13.35 -5.45
N LEU A 177 2.39 14.38 -4.83
CA LEU A 177 1.56 15.40 -5.49
C LEU A 177 2.23 16.79 -5.50
N MET A 178 3.53 16.86 -5.23
CA MET A 178 4.28 18.12 -5.12
C MET A 178 4.55 18.78 -6.47
N GLY A 179 4.25 18.09 -7.58
CA GLY A 179 4.18 18.68 -8.91
C GLY A 179 3.28 19.92 -9.02
N ARG A 180 2.43 20.16 -7.99
CA ARG A 180 1.71 21.43 -7.82
C ARG A 180 2.63 22.65 -7.77
N TYR A 181 3.82 22.50 -7.18
CA TYR A 181 4.79 23.61 -7.05
C TYR A 181 5.74 23.68 -8.22
N SER A 182 6.22 22.53 -8.66
CA SER A 182 7.05 22.38 -9.86
C SER A 182 6.99 20.92 -10.32
N PRO A 183 6.84 20.64 -11.63
CA PRO A 183 6.82 19.27 -12.13
C PRO A 183 8.04 18.48 -11.66
N PHE A 184 7.83 17.24 -11.23
CA PHE A 184 8.85 16.32 -10.72
C PHE A 184 9.67 16.83 -9.52
N SER A 185 9.17 17.86 -8.79
CA SER A 185 9.90 18.44 -7.64
C SER A 185 9.94 17.51 -6.43
N SER A 186 9.04 16.53 -6.34
CA SER A 186 8.90 15.69 -5.16
C SER A 186 8.82 16.52 -3.87
N ILE A 187 9.25 15.99 -2.74
CA ILE A 187 9.22 16.68 -1.44
C ILE A 187 10.39 17.66 -1.22
N THR A 188 11.17 17.98 -2.27
CA THR A 188 12.34 18.86 -2.15
C THR A 188 12.03 20.24 -1.59
N ARG A 189 10.81 20.77 -1.81
CA ARG A 189 10.38 22.04 -1.18
C ARG A 189 10.43 21.99 0.35
N PHE A 190 10.26 20.80 0.94
CA PHE A 190 10.19 20.60 2.39
C PHE A 190 11.50 20.06 2.98
N TYR A 191 12.64 20.21 2.27
CA TYR A 191 13.94 19.67 2.71
C TYR A 191 14.40 20.17 4.09
N ASN A 192 13.98 21.37 4.50
CA ASN A 192 14.25 21.96 5.81
C ASN A 192 13.08 21.87 6.79
N ASP A 193 12.01 21.11 6.44
CA ASP A 193 10.85 20.96 7.30
C ASP A 193 10.94 19.68 8.11
N PRO A 194 11.31 19.76 9.40
CA PRO A 194 11.50 18.57 10.22
C PRO A 194 10.20 17.78 10.39
N VAL A 195 9.03 18.42 10.38
CA VAL A 195 7.75 17.73 10.55
C VAL A 195 7.48 16.83 9.34
N VAL A 196 7.65 17.35 8.12
CA VAL A 196 7.43 16.55 6.89
C VAL A 196 8.48 15.44 6.79
N ILE A 197 9.76 15.79 6.94
CA ILE A 197 10.86 14.82 6.76
C ILE A 197 10.78 13.69 7.79
N LEU A 198 10.63 14.02 9.08
CA LEU A 198 10.56 12.99 10.12
C LEU A 198 9.32 12.12 10.00
N THR A 199 8.15 12.70 9.64
CA THR A 199 6.91 11.93 9.47
C THR A 199 7.03 10.97 8.30
N ILE A 200 7.49 11.43 7.14
CA ILE A 200 7.67 10.57 5.95
C ILE A 200 8.73 9.51 6.22
N SER A 201 9.87 9.86 6.80
CA SER A 201 10.93 8.90 7.15
C SER A 201 10.44 7.84 8.14
N ALA A 202 9.68 8.23 9.17
CA ALA A 202 9.11 7.30 10.12
C ALA A 202 8.12 6.33 9.45
N LEU A 203 7.25 6.83 8.56
CA LEU A 203 6.31 5.99 7.81
C LEU A 203 7.04 4.98 6.91
N ILE A 204 8.07 5.42 6.18
CA ILE A 204 8.92 4.58 5.34
C ILE A 204 9.58 3.47 6.19
N LEU A 205 10.18 3.83 7.32
CA LEU A 205 10.84 2.86 8.19
C LEU A 205 9.84 1.87 8.79
N ILE A 206 8.71 2.34 9.33
CA ILE A 206 7.69 1.48 9.95
C ILE A 206 7.09 0.54 8.90
N GLY A 207 6.75 1.04 7.70
CA GLY A 207 6.25 0.23 6.60
C GLY A 207 7.27 -0.78 6.09
N GLY A 208 8.55 -0.38 6.00
CA GLY A 208 9.65 -1.21 5.50
C GLY A 208 10.12 -2.31 6.46
N ILE A 209 10.00 -2.12 7.78
CA ILE A 209 10.38 -3.14 8.78
C ILE A 209 9.56 -4.43 8.63
N GLY A 210 8.35 -4.34 8.09
CA GLY A 210 7.49 -5.48 7.80
C GLY A 210 6.60 -5.89 8.98
N PHE A 211 5.49 -6.50 8.61
CA PHE A 211 4.38 -6.80 9.52
C PHE A 211 4.72 -7.84 10.61
N PHE A 212 5.73 -8.68 10.41
CA PHE A 212 6.17 -9.68 11.39
C PHE A 212 6.79 -9.05 12.61
N VAL A 213 7.64 -8.04 12.42
CA VAL A 213 8.33 -7.36 13.51
C VAL A 213 7.34 -6.65 14.43
N TRP A 214 6.22 -6.16 13.90
CA TRP A 214 5.16 -5.54 14.72
C TRP A 214 4.42 -6.53 15.62
N ASN A 215 4.42 -7.82 15.28
CA ASN A 215 3.77 -8.87 16.07
C ASN A 215 4.72 -9.51 17.10
N ASP A 216 6.02 -9.32 16.98
CA ASP A 216 7.03 -10.03 17.77
C ASP A 216 7.44 -9.37 19.10
N PRO A 217 7.29 -8.05 19.34
CA PRO A 217 7.65 -7.46 20.62
C PRO A 217 6.92 -8.10 21.81
N VAL A 218 5.73 -8.67 21.56
CA VAL A 218 4.92 -9.32 22.61
C VAL A 218 5.35 -10.76 22.82
N SER A 219 5.87 -11.46 21.82
CA SER A 219 6.30 -12.85 21.92
C SER A 219 7.64 -12.99 22.68
N TYR A 220 8.59 -12.08 22.44
CA TYR A 220 9.91 -12.08 23.10
C TYR A 220 9.83 -11.82 24.60
N THR A 221 8.89 -10.98 25.05
CA THR A 221 8.70 -10.69 26.49
C THR A 221 8.11 -11.90 27.23
N HIS A 222 7.27 -12.69 26.57
CA HIS A 222 6.68 -13.90 27.19
C HIS A 222 7.65 -15.09 27.24
N LEU A 223 8.52 -15.28 26.24
CA LEU A 223 9.52 -16.35 26.25
C LEU A 223 10.59 -16.11 27.32
N ARG A 224 11.08 -14.88 27.50
CA ARG A 224 12.02 -14.55 28.60
C ARG A 224 11.42 -14.71 30.00
N ALA A 225 10.13 -14.47 30.18
CA ALA A 225 9.46 -14.64 31.46
C ALA A 225 9.34 -16.14 31.85
N HIS A 226 9.32 -17.04 30.88
CA HIS A 226 9.30 -18.48 31.14
C HIS A 226 10.71 -19.08 31.35
N GLU A 227 11.75 -18.55 30.70
CA GLU A 227 13.13 -19.02 30.91
C GLU A 227 13.67 -18.64 32.30
N THR A 228 13.26 -17.50 32.85
CA THR A 228 13.67 -17.08 34.21
C THR A 228 12.98 -17.87 35.32
N LYS A 229 11.85 -18.53 35.05
CA LYS A 229 11.18 -19.40 36.03
C LYS A 229 11.66 -20.84 36.03
N ALA A 230 12.35 -21.28 34.97
CA ALA A 230 12.86 -22.65 34.85
C ALA A 230 14.29 -22.80 35.38
N ASN A 231 14.98 -21.71 35.76
CA ASN A 231 16.35 -21.68 36.25
C ASN A 231 16.49 -21.17 37.71
N LEU A 232 15.40 -21.21 38.48
CA LEU A 232 15.36 -21.04 39.93
C LEU A 232 14.76 -22.31 40.57
#